data_c05cc5795d4b1b53b9bfb88ddd19634e
#
_entry.id   c05cc5795d4b1b53b9bfb88ddd19634e
#
_cell.length_a   1.000
_cell.length_b   1.000
_cell.length_c   1.000
_cell.angle_alpha   90.00
_cell.angle_beta   90.00
_cell.angle_gamma   90.00
#
_symmetry.space_group_name_H-M   'P 1'
#
loop_
_entity.id
_entity.type
_entity.pdbx_description
1 polymer ?
#
loop_
_entity_poly.entity_id
_entity_poly.type
_entity_poly.pdbx_seq_one_letter_code
_entity_poly.pdbx_strand_id
1 'polypeptide(L)'
;MIKVQTGQIIEFYSNTCRVAGTTDTFKCRIQGRIDLVVGDFVKIAPAEGLTSCDAIVTERLDRATALFKSKDRMTKAVAANITHLGILVTFHPKTSLEFIDKWIVIALHSGIQPFIVFNKIDSLEKNAFSSLKN
;
A
#
# COMPACT_ATOMS: atom_id res chain seq x y z
N MET A 1 -25.75 -12.54 -6.24
CA MET A 1 -26.08 -11.26 -5.59
C MET A 1 -25.00 -10.90 -4.57
N ILE A 2 -24.46 -9.70 -4.64
CA ILE A 2 -23.46 -9.20 -3.67
C ILE A 2 -24.18 -8.91 -2.35
N LYS A 3 -23.65 -9.45 -1.27
CA LYS A 3 -24.12 -9.13 0.08
C LYS A 3 -23.26 -8.04 0.70
N VAL A 4 -23.77 -7.33 1.69
CA VAL A 4 -22.97 -6.46 2.52
C VAL A 4 -21.84 -7.28 3.15
N GLN A 5 -20.62 -6.90 2.91
CA GLN A 5 -19.45 -7.62 3.37
C GLN A 5 -18.25 -6.68 3.57
N THR A 6 -17.21 -7.20 4.19
CA THR A 6 -15.91 -6.52 4.35
C THR A 6 -14.93 -7.04 3.31
N GLY A 7 -14.13 -6.13 2.76
CA GLY A 7 -13.04 -6.47 1.85
C GLY A 7 -11.88 -5.51 2.00
N GLN A 8 -10.80 -5.77 1.27
CA GLN A 8 -9.60 -4.94 1.29
C GLN A 8 -9.38 -4.28 -0.06
N ILE A 9 -9.06 -2.99 -0.06
CA ILE A 9 -8.74 -2.26 -1.29
C ILE A 9 -7.40 -2.73 -1.82
N ILE A 10 -7.38 -3.23 -3.06
CA ILE A 10 -6.19 -3.72 -3.75
C ILE A 10 -5.76 -2.81 -4.91
N GLU A 11 -6.68 -2.03 -5.45
CA GLU A 11 -6.40 -1.00 -6.46
C GLU A 11 -7.26 0.21 -6.18
N PHE A 12 -6.72 1.40 -6.41
CA PHE A 12 -7.42 2.66 -6.16
C PHE A 12 -7.27 3.60 -7.35
N TYR A 13 -8.40 4.09 -7.83
CA TYR A 13 -8.52 5.13 -8.83
C TYR A 13 -9.30 6.31 -8.24
N SER A 14 -9.26 7.46 -8.84
CA SER A 14 -9.82 8.66 -8.22
C SER A 14 -11.25 8.52 -7.66
N ASN A 15 -12.14 7.82 -8.35
CA ASN A 15 -13.55 7.67 -7.96
C ASN A 15 -14.00 6.22 -7.79
N THR A 16 -13.14 5.29 -8.13
CA THR A 16 -13.43 3.85 -8.06
C THR A 16 -12.25 3.12 -7.45
N CYS A 17 -12.53 1.96 -6.91
CA CYS A 17 -11.50 1.07 -6.38
C CYS A 17 -11.87 -0.37 -6.66
N ARG A 18 -10.89 -1.25 -6.51
CA ARG A 18 -11.11 -2.67 -6.55
C ARG A 18 -10.94 -3.23 -5.14
N VAL A 19 -11.93 -3.96 -4.70
CA VAL A 19 -11.99 -4.53 -3.35
C VAL A 19 -11.95 -6.05 -3.44
N ALA A 20 -10.98 -6.65 -2.77
CA ALA A 20 -10.91 -8.11 -2.62
C ALA A 20 -11.79 -8.52 -1.44
N GLY A 21 -12.86 -9.25 -1.73
CA GLY A 21 -13.70 -9.90 -0.74
C GLY A 21 -13.16 -11.27 -0.36
N THR A 22 -13.99 -12.10 0.26
CA THR A 22 -13.58 -13.43 0.72
C THR A 22 -13.29 -14.39 -0.44
N THR A 23 -14.09 -14.35 -1.50
CA THR A 23 -13.99 -15.26 -2.65
C THR A 23 -13.82 -14.53 -3.97
N ASP A 24 -14.27 -13.28 -4.05
CA ASP A 24 -14.35 -12.53 -5.30
C ASP A 24 -13.73 -11.14 -5.15
N THR A 25 -13.47 -10.52 -6.29
CA THR A 25 -12.99 -9.14 -6.38
C THR A 25 -14.07 -8.28 -7.02
N PHE A 26 -14.36 -7.15 -6.42
CA PHE A 26 -15.43 -6.25 -6.83
C PHE A 26 -14.89 -4.90 -7.30
N LYS A 27 -15.43 -4.40 -8.41
CA LYS A 27 -15.25 -3.01 -8.79
C LYS A 27 -16.24 -2.16 -8.01
N CYS A 28 -15.75 -1.23 -7.21
CA CYS A 28 -16.57 -0.44 -6.30
C CYS A 28 -16.48 1.05 -6.61
N ARG A 29 -17.60 1.73 -6.43
CA ARG A 29 -17.66 3.20 -6.35
C ARG A 29 -17.61 3.62 -4.89
N ILE A 30 -17.05 4.77 -4.63
CA ILE A 30 -16.96 5.31 -3.28
C ILE A 30 -18.18 6.18 -3.00
N GLN A 31 -18.87 5.92 -1.90
CA GLN A 31 -19.99 6.72 -1.45
C GLN A 31 -19.48 7.92 -0.63
N GLY A 32 -19.81 9.13 -1.10
CA GLY A 32 -19.43 10.35 -0.41
C GLY A 32 -17.92 10.62 -0.44
N ARG A 33 -17.41 11.27 0.60
CA ARG A 33 -15.99 11.61 0.75
C ARG A 33 -15.39 10.76 1.85
N ILE A 34 -14.80 9.65 1.48
CA ILE A 34 -14.07 8.78 2.39
C ILE A 34 -12.60 8.81 1.97
N ASP A 35 -11.70 9.10 2.89
CA ASP A 35 -10.26 9.05 2.64
C ASP A 35 -9.81 7.58 2.60
N LEU A 36 -9.52 7.10 1.40
CA LEU A 36 -9.18 5.71 1.13
C LEU A 36 -7.83 5.60 0.43
N VAL A 37 -7.11 4.56 0.77
CA VAL A 37 -5.87 4.17 0.11
C VAL A 37 -5.83 2.65 -0.07
N VAL A 38 -4.90 2.18 -0.89
CA VAL A 38 -4.66 0.75 -1.05
C VAL A 38 -4.28 0.14 0.31
N GLY A 39 -4.87 -1.01 0.61
CA GLY A 39 -4.70 -1.70 1.89
C GLY A 39 -5.81 -1.46 2.90
N ASP A 40 -6.63 -0.40 2.73
CA ASP A 40 -7.76 -0.16 3.62
C ASP A 40 -8.77 -1.31 3.60
N PHE A 41 -9.22 -1.70 4.79
CA PHE A 41 -10.38 -2.57 4.92
C PHE A 41 -11.64 -1.72 4.92
N VAL A 42 -12.62 -2.14 4.13
CA VAL A 42 -13.85 -1.38 3.89
C VAL A 42 -15.07 -2.28 3.96
N LYS A 43 -16.20 -1.68 4.28
CA LYS A 43 -17.51 -2.31 4.07
C LYS A 43 -18.01 -1.95 2.69
N ILE A 44 -18.51 -2.94 1.98
CA ILE A 44 -19.15 -2.77 0.67
C ILE A 44 -20.59 -3.24 0.71
N ALA A 45 -21.43 -2.57 -0.04
CA ALA A 45 -22.85 -2.90 -0.21
C ALA A 45 -23.15 -3.03 -1.71
N PRO A 46 -24.21 -3.75 -2.09
CA PRO A 46 -24.61 -3.84 -3.49
C PRO A 46 -24.84 -2.47 -4.11
N ALA A 47 -24.37 -2.27 -5.35
CA ALA A 47 -24.70 -1.10 -6.12
C ALA A 47 -26.11 -1.22 -6.67
N GLU A 48 -26.98 -0.26 -6.36
CA GLU A 48 -28.32 -0.20 -6.88
C GLU A 48 -28.36 0.64 -8.16
N GLY A 49 -29.19 0.21 -9.11
CA GLY A 49 -29.43 0.91 -10.38
C GLY A 49 -28.43 0.55 -11.48
N LEU A 50 -28.48 1.31 -12.58
CA LEU A 50 -27.63 1.12 -13.74
C LEU A 50 -26.25 1.74 -13.51
N THR A 51 -25.36 0.96 -12.92
CA THR A 51 -23.98 1.39 -12.69
C THR A 51 -22.99 0.43 -13.34
N SER A 52 -21.79 0.94 -13.66
CA SER A 52 -20.69 0.12 -14.14
C SER A 52 -19.91 -0.55 -13.01
N CYS A 53 -20.35 -0.36 -11.77
CA CYS A 53 -19.72 -0.90 -10.57
C CYS A 53 -20.57 -2.01 -9.96
N ASP A 54 -19.89 -3.00 -9.37
CA ASP A 54 -20.54 -4.15 -8.72
C ASP A 54 -21.09 -3.78 -7.34
N ALA A 55 -20.40 -2.90 -6.63
CA ALA A 55 -20.70 -2.54 -5.26
C ALA A 55 -20.32 -1.09 -4.96
N ILE A 56 -20.69 -0.65 -3.76
CA ILE A 56 -20.38 0.68 -3.23
C ILE A 56 -19.61 0.51 -1.93
N VAL A 57 -18.51 1.24 -1.77
CA VAL A 57 -17.80 1.38 -0.50
C VAL A 57 -18.60 2.34 0.38
N THR A 58 -19.06 1.87 1.51
CA THR A 58 -19.90 2.64 2.45
C THR A 58 -19.14 3.14 3.66
N GLU A 59 -18.09 2.42 4.08
CA GLU A 59 -17.36 2.73 5.31
C GLU A 59 -15.93 2.20 5.22
N ARG A 60 -14.98 2.98 5.75
CA ARG A 60 -13.63 2.52 6.01
C ARG A 60 -13.52 2.01 7.44
N LEU A 61 -12.88 0.84 7.62
CA LEU A 61 -12.57 0.30 8.94
C LEU A 61 -11.26 0.89 9.48
N ASP A 62 -11.03 0.74 10.78
CA ASP A 62 -9.82 1.24 11.43
C ASP A 62 -8.56 0.59 10.84
N ARG A 63 -7.53 1.41 10.69
CA ARG A 63 -6.23 0.99 10.18
C ARG A 63 -5.36 0.46 11.30
N ALA A 64 -4.77 -0.72 11.12
CA ALA A 64 -3.76 -1.24 12.05
C ALA A 64 -2.44 -0.50 11.87
N THR A 65 -2.05 -0.22 10.63
CA THR A 65 -0.88 0.56 10.26
C THR A 65 -1.19 1.48 9.09
N ALA A 66 -0.40 2.53 8.91
CA ALA A 66 -0.49 3.38 7.73
C ALA A 66 0.89 3.98 7.42
N LEU A 67 1.18 4.10 6.14
CA LEU A 67 2.37 4.78 5.65
C LEU A 67 1.96 6.16 5.14
N PHE A 68 2.63 7.20 5.62
CA PHE A 68 2.32 8.58 5.28
C PHE A 68 3.43 9.22 4.46
N LYS A 69 3.04 10.12 3.57
CA LYS A 69 3.94 11.00 2.83
C LYS A 69 3.60 12.44 3.18
N SER A 70 4.63 13.20 3.48
CA SER A 70 4.51 14.64 3.76
C SER A 70 4.94 15.43 2.53
N LYS A 71 4.10 16.35 2.09
CA LYS A 71 4.40 17.30 1.01
C LYS A 71 3.71 18.63 1.33
N ASP A 72 4.46 19.73 1.24
CA ASP A 72 3.92 21.08 1.38
C ASP A 72 3.09 21.29 2.65
N ARG A 73 3.59 20.83 3.80
CA ARG A 73 2.94 20.88 5.13
C ARG A 73 1.68 20.00 5.26
N MET A 74 1.35 19.23 4.24
CA MET A 74 0.26 18.27 4.31
C MET A 74 0.80 16.84 4.43
N THR A 75 0.22 16.08 5.34
CA THR A 75 0.53 14.65 5.51
C THR A 75 -0.62 13.83 4.95
N LYS A 76 -0.31 12.94 4.03
CA LYS A 76 -1.29 12.10 3.36
C LYS A 76 -0.90 10.63 3.46
N ALA A 77 -1.84 9.77 3.80
CA ALA A 77 -1.64 8.33 3.74
C ALA A 77 -1.43 7.89 2.28
N VAL A 78 -0.51 6.99 2.06
CA VAL A 78 -0.22 6.40 0.74
C VAL A 78 -0.58 4.93 0.68
N ALA A 79 -0.59 4.26 1.82
CA ALA A 79 -1.00 2.86 1.95
C ALA A 79 -1.39 2.57 3.41
N ALA A 80 -2.21 1.57 3.61
CA ALA A 80 -2.71 1.19 4.94
C ALA A 80 -2.59 -0.32 5.17
N ASN A 81 -2.60 -0.71 6.43
CA ASN A 81 -2.58 -2.12 6.86
C ASN A 81 -1.38 -2.89 6.27
N ILE A 82 -0.24 -2.21 6.20
CA ILE A 82 1.02 -2.77 5.74
C ILE A 82 1.69 -3.48 6.91
N THR A 83 2.19 -4.68 6.68
CA THR A 83 2.95 -5.44 7.67
C THR A 83 4.46 -5.32 7.47
N HIS A 84 4.88 -5.22 6.22
CA HIS A 84 6.29 -5.16 5.82
C HIS A 84 6.55 -4.06 4.81
N LEU A 85 7.71 -3.42 4.90
CA LEU A 85 8.17 -2.41 3.95
C LEU A 85 9.48 -2.86 3.31
N GLY A 86 9.43 -3.14 2.02
CA GLY A 86 10.63 -3.43 1.22
C GLY A 86 11.31 -2.14 0.77
N ILE A 87 12.57 -1.95 1.17
CA ILE A 87 13.39 -0.81 0.76
C ILE A 87 14.27 -1.27 -0.40
N LEU A 88 13.98 -0.75 -1.59
CA LEU A 88 14.72 -1.10 -2.79
C LEU A 88 16.06 -0.37 -2.82
N VAL A 89 17.14 -1.12 -2.85
CA VAL A 89 18.51 -0.60 -2.84
C VAL A 89 19.23 -1.02 -4.10
N THR A 90 19.92 -0.09 -4.72
CA THR A 90 20.78 -0.33 -5.88
C THR A 90 22.17 0.19 -5.62
N PHE A 91 23.17 -0.37 -6.31
CA PHE A 91 24.57 0.06 -6.22
C PHE A 91 24.98 0.97 -7.37
N HIS A 92 24.32 0.83 -8.52
CA HIS A 92 24.52 1.67 -9.72
C HIS A 92 23.15 2.00 -10.35
N PRO A 93 22.62 3.22 -10.19
CA PRO A 93 23.12 4.28 -9.29
C PRO A 93 23.01 3.89 -7.82
N LYS A 94 23.94 4.39 -7.00
CA LYS A 94 24.01 4.05 -5.58
C LYS A 94 22.85 4.70 -4.80
N THR A 95 22.11 3.88 -4.08
CA THR A 95 21.11 4.37 -3.11
C THR A 95 21.85 4.97 -1.90
N SER A 96 21.49 6.18 -1.49
CA SER A 96 22.12 6.81 -0.34
C SER A 96 21.76 6.11 0.97
N LEU A 97 22.71 6.11 1.90
CA LEU A 97 22.46 5.57 3.25
C LEU A 97 21.39 6.38 3.98
N GLU A 98 21.32 7.68 3.77
CA GLU A 98 20.29 8.54 4.35
C GLU A 98 18.88 8.12 3.92
N PHE A 99 18.71 7.75 2.66
CA PHE A 99 17.43 7.24 2.15
C PHE A 99 17.05 5.94 2.85
N ILE A 100 17.99 5.02 3.01
CA ILE A 100 17.76 3.72 3.66
C ILE A 100 17.38 3.94 5.13
N ASP A 101 18.19 4.73 5.86
CA ASP A 101 17.95 5.04 7.27
C ASP A 101 16.60 5.70 7.50
N LYS A 102 16.26 6.67 6.65
CA LYS A 102 14.97 7.36 6.71
C LYS A 102 13.79 6.38 6.65
N TRP A 103 13.82 5.45 5.71
CA TRP A 103 12.71 4.51 5.53
C TRP A 103 12.68 3.42 6.60
N ILE A 104 13.83 3.02 7.13
CA ILE A 104 13.90 2.13 8.30
C ILE A 104 13.22 2.78 9.51
N VAL A 105 13.57 4.04 9.80
CA VAL A 105 12.99 4.78 10.93
C VAL A 105 11.48 4.96 10.76
N ILE A 106 11.04 5.35 9.57
CA ILE A 106 9.61 5.52 9.28
C ILE A 106 8.87 4.20 9.48
N ALA A 107 9.38 3.08 8.97
CA ALA A 107 8.77 1.78 9.11
C ALA A 107 8.65 1.37 10.57
N LEU A 108 9.73 1.44 11.32
CA LEU A 108 9.75 1.07 12.75
C LEU A 108 8.81 1.95 13.58
N HIS A 109 8.80 3.25 13.32
CA HIS A 109 7.90 4.19 14.01
C HIS A 109 6.42 3.88 13.71
N SER A 110 6.13 3.40 12.51
CA SER A 110 4.77 3.07 12.06
C SER A 110 4.33 1.65 12.44
N GLY A 111 5.16 0.88 13.12
CA GLY A 111 4.86 -0.51 13.47
C GLY A 111 4.96 -1.48 12.29
N ILE A 112 5.74 -1.12 11.29
CA ILE A 112 5.93 -1.89 10.05
C ILE A 112 7.33 -2.51 10.07
N GLN A 113 7.44 -3.78 9.66
CA GLN A 113 8.73 -4.46 9.59
C GLN A 113 9.50 -4.08 8.32
N PRO A 114 10.63 -3.37 8.42
CA PRO A 114 11.43 -3.06 7.24
C PRO A 114 12.30 -4.24 6.81
N PHE A 115 12.53 -4.36 5.51
CA PHE A 115 13.53 -5.26 4.94
C PHE A 115 14.15 -4.63 3.69
N ILE A 116 15.35 -5.04 3.35
CA ILE A 116 16.09 -4.49 2.23
C ILE A 116 16.03 -5.45 1.04
N VAL A 117 15.74 -4.89 -0.13
CA VAL A 117 15.74 -5.61 -1.39
C VAL A 117 16.87 -5.07 -2.26
N PHE A 118 17.86 -5.88 -2.53
CA PHE A 118 18.94 -5.53 -3.45
C PHE A 118 18.53 -5.82 -4.88
N ASN A 119 18.56 -4.79 -5.72
CA ASN A 119 18.24 -4.90 -7.14
C ASN A 119 19.47 -4.56 -7.99
N LYS A 120 19.46 -4.98 -9.25
CA LYS A 120 20.56 -4.77 -10.20
C LYS A 120 21.90 -5.29 -9.68
N ILE A 121 21.88 -6.41 -8.98
CA ILE A 121 23.09 -7.05 -8.44
C ILE A 121 24.04 -7.56 -9.53
N ASP A 122 23.55 -7.78 -10.73
CA ASP A 122 24.32 -8.08 -11.92
C ASP A 122 25.32 -6.98 -12.30
N SER A 123 25.08 -5.73 -11.85
CA SER A 123 25.98 -4.60 -12.05
C SER A 123 27.15 -4.57 -11.06
N LEU A 124 27.16 -5.46 -10.05
CA LEU A 124 28.23 -5.55 -9.06
C LEU A 124 29.33 -6.51 -9.52
N GLU A 125 30.58 -6.15 -9.21
CA GLU A 125 31.68 -7.10 -9.28
C GLU A 125 31.48 -8.20 -8.20
N LYS A 126 31.84 -9.45 -8.55
CA LYS A 126 31.66 -10.61 -7.63
C LYS A 126 32.24 -10.39 -6.24
N ASN A 127 33.40 -9.73 -6.15
CA ASN A 127 34.09 -9.45 -4.89
C ASN A 127 33.33 -8.44 -4.00
N ALA A 128 32.73 -7.41 -4.62
CA ALA A 128 31.93 -6.42 -3.90
C ALA A 128 30.66 -7.04 -3.29
N PHE A 129 30.01 -7.96 -4.02
CA PHE A 129 28.82 -8.65 -3.53
C PHE A 129 29.12 -9.59 -2.38
N SER A 130 30.25 -10.31 -2.43
CA SER A 130 30.67 -11.21 -1.36
C SER A 130 30.95 -10.46 -0.04
N SER A 131 31.47 -9.24 -0.09
CA SER A 131 31.71 -8.43 1.09
C SER A 131 30.46 -7.91 1.77
N LEU A 132 29.33 -7.85 1.07
CA LEU A 132 28.04 -7.41 1.60
C LEU A 132 27.27 -8.51 2.33
N LYS A 133 27.62 -9.78 2.11
CA LYS A 133 27.00 -10.93 2.78
C LYS A 133 27.54 -11.22 4.18
N ASN A 134 28.64 -10.60 4.52
CA ASN A 134 29.30 -10.73 5.83
C ASN A 134 28.92 -9.51 6.75
#